data_d3aa2a4ee8d6079e866173cbfd541230
#
_entry.id   d3aa2a4ee8d6079e866173cbfd541230
#
_cell.length_a   1.000
_cell.length_b   1.000
_cell.length_c   1.000
_cell.angle_alpha   90.00
_cell.angle_beta   90.00
_cell.angle_gamma   90.00
#
_symmetry.space_group_name_H-M   'P 1'
#
loop_
_entity.id
_entity.type
_entity.pdbx_description
1 polymer ?
#
loop_
_entity_poly.entity_id
_entity_poly.type
_entity_poly.pdbx_seq_one_letter_code
_entity_poly.pdbx_strand_id
1 'polypeptide(L)'
;MAARIKTFETVETRENLAVAPAPTHPELDAGTRQLLAEFRPVVEQRIDDVIAEFLQYVSAWPEMRLLTQSAEGIACLRREQGRHLLNLFSCQFDAGYFARVSRMGQAHEKAGLEPRWYLGAYGHVLKILVELAIEHCGDDAARLLATVSAINRVVEIDMASA
;
A
#
# COMPACT_ATOMS: atom_id res chain seq x y z
N MET A 1 -17.88 -34.34 -39.34
CA MET A 1 -17.41 -34.80 -38.03
C MET A 1 -17.37 -33.58 -37.11
N ALA A 2 -18.44 -33.35 -36.36
CA ALA A 2 -18.65 -32.12 -35.57
C ALA A 2 -18.15 -32.38 -34.13
N ALA A 3 -17.15 -31.64 -33.70
CA ALA A 3 -16.64 -31.67 -32.31
C ALA A 3 -17.57 -30.87 -31.40
N ARG A 4 -18.16 -31.56 -30.45
CA ARG A 4 -19.07 -31.09 -29.43
C ARG A 4 -18.33 -30.20 -28.43
N ILE A 5 -18.61 -28.90 -28.44
CA ILE A 5 -18.19 -27.99 -27.37
C ILE A 5 -19.06 -28.31 -26.14
N LYS A 6 -18.43 -28.82 -25.08
CA LYS A 6 -19.09 -29.00 -23.78
C LYS A 6 -19.35 -27.60 -23.18
N THR A 7 -20.62 -27.26 -23.07
CA THR A 7 -21.14 -26.15 -22.26
C THR A 7 -20.68 -26.35 -20.80
N PHE A 8 -20.03 -25.31 -20.27
CA PHE A 8 -19.77 -25.23 -18.82
C PHE A 8 -21.12 -25.10 -18.13
N GLU A 9 -21.45 -26.08 -17.32
CA GLU A 9 -22.59 -26.05 -16.41
C GLU A 9 -22.44 -24.87 -15.44
N THR A 10 -23.54 -24.17 -15.27
CA THR A 10 -23.79 -23.10 -14.30
C THR A 10 -23.26 -23.47 -12.93
N VAL A 11 -22.33 -22.68 -12.42
CA VAL A 11 -21.87 -22.73 -11.04
C VAL A 11 -23.04 -22.32 -10.16
N GLU A 12 -23.53 -23.29 -9.38
CA GLU A 12 -24.55 -23.10 -8.36
C GLU A 12 -24.18 -21.95 -7.41
N THR A 13 -25.20 -21.15 -7.10
CA THR A 13 -25.29 -20.11 -6.10
C THR A 13 -24.36 -20.30 -4.90
N ARG A 14 -23.46 -19.34 -4.74
CA ARG A 14 -22.67 -19.16 -3.50
C ARG A 14 -23.59 -18.70 -2.37
N GLU A 15 -24.38 -19.60 -1.84
CA GLU A 15 -25.01 -19.44 -0.54
C GLU A 15 -24.04 -19.94 0.55
N ASN A 16 -23.77 -19.06 1.52
CA ASN A 16 -23.07 -19.34 2.77
C ASN A 16 -21.57 -19.73 2.68
N LEU A 17 -20.74 -18.91 2.05
CA LEU A 17 -19.38 -18.81 2.57
C LEU A 17 -19.47 -17.90 3.80
N ALA A 18 -19.47 -18.50 5.00
CA ALA A 18 -19.20 -17.75 6.22
C ALA A 18 -17.89 -16.98 5.99
N VAL A 19 -17.99 -15.65 5.93
CA VAL A 19 -16.82 -14.79 5.81
C VAL A 19 -15.96 -15.14 7.01
N ALA A 20 -14.80 -15.78 6.76
CA ALA A 20 -13.84 -16.04 7.81
C ALA A 20 -13.60 -14.70 8.53
N PRO A 21 -13.55 -14.67 9.87
CA PRO A 21 -13.25 -13.44 10.57
C PRO A 21 -11.97 -12.86 9.94
N ALA A 22 -12.01 -11.56 9.63
CA ALA A 22 -10.87 -10.87 9.07
C ALA A 22 -9.64 -11.26 9.91
N PRO A 23 -8.51 -11.63 9.28
CA PRO A 23 -7.33 -12.01 10.03
C PRO A 23 -7.07 -10.90 11.03
N THR A 24 -7.03 -11.26 12.33
CA THR A 24 -6.67 -10.31 13.39
C THR A 24 -5.29 -9.80 13.01
N HIS A 25 -5.21 -8.53 12.59
CA HIS A 25 -3.93 -7.94 12.23
C HIS A 25 -3.02 -8.08 13.45
N PRO A 26 -1.87 -8.74 13.34
CA PRO A 26 -1.00 -8.90 14.47
C PRO A 26 -0.61 -7.51 14.96
N GLU A 27 -0.86 -7.27 16.23
CA GLU A 27 -0.48 -6.00 16.86
C GLU A 27 1.01 -5.76 16.67
N LEU A 28 1.36 -4.50 16.38
CA LEU A 28 2.75 -4.10 16.37
C LEU A 28 3.27 -4.14 17.82
N ASP A 29 4.38 -4.84 18.04
CA ASP A 29 5.06 -4.81 19.34
C ASP A 29 5.65 -3.42 19.65
N ALA A 30 6.03 -3.19 20.91
CA ALA A 30 6.53 -1.90 21.36
C ALA A 30 7.84 -1.50 20.66
N GLY A 31 8.73 -2.44 20.39
CA GLY A 31 10.00 -2.19 19.69
C GLY A 31 9.78 -1.75 18.25
N THR A 32 8.90 -2.43 17.54
CA THR A 32 8.50 -2.06 16.17
C THR A 32 7.88 -0.66 16.13
N ARG A 33 6.98 -0.34 17.07
CA ARG A 33 6.38 1.01 17.16
C ARG A 33 7.41 2.09 17.43
N GLN A 34 8.39 1.82 18.29
CA GLN A 34 9.47 2.75 18.60
C GLN A 34 10.33 3.03 17.37
N LEU A 35 10.77 2.00 16.63
CA LEU A 35 11.55 2.15 15.42
C LEU A 35 10.82 2.99 14.36
N LEU A 36 9.52 2.74 14.18
CA LEU A 36 8.68 3.51 13.24
C LEU A 36 8.50 4.96 13.70
N ALA A 37 8.37 5.21 15.00
CA ALA A 37 8.29 6.56 15.56
C ALA A 37 9.59 7.35 15.38
N GLU A 38 10.75 6.68 15.51
CA GLU A 38 12.07 7.27 15.24
C GLU A 38 12.29 7.54 13.76
N PHE A 39 11.78 6.68 12.88
CA PHE A 39 11.92 6.81 11.43
C PHE A 39 10.90 7.79 10.80
N ARG A 40 9.75 7.96 11.42
CA ARG A 40 8.67 8.84 10.91
C ARG A 40 9.13 10.26 10.55
N PRO A 41 9.94 10.98 11.35
CA PRO A 41 10.43 12.32 10.98
C PRO A 41 11.24 12.33 9.68
N VAL A 42 11.96 11.25 9.36
CA VAL A 42 12.71 11.11 8.10
C VAL A 42 11.74 11.07 6.92
N VAL A 43 10.68 10.28 7.05
CA VAL A 43 9.61 10.20 6.02
C VAL A 43 8.90 11.56 5.89
N GLU A 44 8.57 12.22 7.00
CA GLU A 44 7.91 13.54 7.00
C GLU A 44 8.74 14.59 6.27
N GLN A 45 10.06 14.63 6.50
CA GLN A 45 10.97 15.57 5.84
C GLN A 45 11.13 15.32 4.34
N ARG A 46 10.98 14.08 3.90
CA ARG A 46 11.20 13.66 2.52
C ARG A 46 9.89 13.31 1.79
N ILE A 47 8.75 13.60 2.39
CA ILE A 47 7.44 13.16 1.86
C ILE A 47 7.19 13.64 0.43
N ASP A 48 7.56 14.87 0.11
CA ASP A 48 7.36 15.42 -1.23
C ASP A 48 8.21 14.70 -2.28
N ASP A 49 9.45 14.35 -1.95
CA ASP A 49 10.35 13.59 -2.83
C ASP A 49 9.83 12.17 -3.03
N VAL A 50 9.46 11.50 -1.93
CA VAL A 50 8.88 10.14 -1.96
C VAL A 50 7.65 10.10 -2.85
N ILE A 51 6.73 11.04 -2.69
CA ILE A 51 5.51 11.08 -3.50
C ILE A 51 5.80 11.49 -4.94
N ALA A 52 6.78 12.35 -5.20
CA ALA A 52 7.18 12.70 -6.55
C ALA A 52 7.71 11.47 -7.31
N GLU A 53 8.61 10.69 -6.70
CA GLU A 53 9.15 9.46 -7.28
C GLU A 53 8.07 8.41 -7.49
N PHE A 54 7.20 8.21 -6.49
CA PHE A 54 6.04 7.32 -6.61
C PHE A 54 5.14 7.70 -7.79
N LEU A 55 4.76 8.97 -7.91
CA LEU A 55 3.89 9.44 -9.00
C LEU A 55 4.58 9.30 -10.36
N GLN A 56 5.87 9.54 -10.47
CA GLN A 56 6.63 9.30 -11.69
C GLN A 56 6.54 7.84 -12.12
N TYR A 57 6.69 6.91 -11.17
CA TYR A 57 6.59 5.47 -11.43
C TYR A 57 5.20 5.06 -11.91
N VAL A 58 4.14 5.43 -11.17
CA VAL A 58 2.77 5.01 -11.52
C VAL A 58 2.23 5.74 -12.75
N SER A 59 2.69 6.94 -13.08
CA SER A 59 2.28 7.69 -14.28
C SER A 59 2.69 7.02 -15.59
N ALA A 60 3.65 6.09 -15.53
CA ALA A 60 4.02 5.28 -16.69
C ALA A 60 2.95 4.24 -17.06
N TRP A 61 1.99 3.95 -16.17
CA TRP A 61 0.96 2.96 -16.40
C TRP A 61 -0.21 3.53 -17.20
N PRO A 62 -0.69 2.80 -18.23
CA PRO A 62 -1.80 3.26 -19.04
C PRO A 62 -3.07 3.56 -18.23
N GLU A 63 -3.34 2.76 -17.19
CA GLU A 63 -4.49 2.87 -16.31
C GLU A 63 -4.49 4.16 -15.47
N MET A 64 -3.29 4.69 -15.17
CA MET A 64 -3.13 5.92 -14.40
C MET A 64 -3.30 7.20 -15.23
N ARG A 65 -3.36 7.09 -16.56
CA ARG A 65 -3.42 8.27 -17.46
C ARG A 65 -4.55 9.21 -17.13
N LEU A 66 -5.74 8.69 -16.86
CA LEU A 66 -6.91 9.52 -16.55
C LEU A 66 -6.69 10.38 -15.28
N LEU A 67 -5.98 9.85 -14.30
CA LEU A 67 -5.70 10.52 -13.02
C LEU A 67 -4.49 11.46 -13.10
N THR A 68 -3.58 11.23 -14.06
CA THR A 68 -2.33 11.98 -14.20
C THR A 68 -2.31 12.95 -15.38
N GLN A 69 -3.42 13.10 -16.13
CA GLN A 69 -3.52 14.03 -17.25
C GLN A 69 -3.74 15.48 -16.86
N SER A 70 -4.28 15.74 -15.66
CA SER A 70 -4.56 17.09 -15.21
C SER A 70 -3.69 17.49 -14.01
N ALA A 71 -3.37 18.75 -13.89
CA ALA A 71 -2.64 19.29 -12.75
C ALA A 71 -3.42 19.07 -11.44
N GLU A 72 -4.74 19.19 -11.47
CA GLU A 72 -5.63 18.96 -10.34
C GLU A 72 -5.61 17.48 -9.91
N GLY A 73 -5.63 16.56 -10.86
CA GLY A 73 -5.54 15.11 -10.61
C GLY A 73 -4.22 14.75 -9.94
N ILE A 74 -3.11 15.25 -10.47
CA ILE A 74 -1.76 15.04 -9.87
C ILE A 74 -1.70 15.65 -8.47
N ALA A 75 -2.20 16.86 -8.26
CA ALA A 75 -2.21 17.51 -6.96
C ALA A 75 -3.07 16.76 -5.94
N CYS A 76 -4.20 16.21 -6.37
CA CYS A 76 -5.05 15.36 -5.56
C CYS A 76 -4.34 14.08 -5.15
N LEU A 77 -3.75 13.36 -6.11
CA LEU A 77 -2.99 12.13 -5.85
C LEU A 77 -1.83 12.39 -4.89
N ARG A 78 -1.04 13.45 -5.12
CA ARG A 78 0.07 13.85 -4.25
C ARG A 78 -0.40 14.04 -2.81
N ARG A 79 -1.46 14.79 -2.59
CA ARG A 79 -2.01 15.06 -1.26
C ARG A 79 -2.51 13.78 -0.59
N GLU A 80 -3.29 12.97 -1.31
CA GLU A 80 -3.91 11.76 -0.74
C GLU A 80 -2.85 10.70 -0.42
N GLN A 81 -1.89 10.47 -1.30
CA GLN A 81 -0.81 9.50 -1.08
C GLN A 81 0.13 9.97 0.03
N GLY A 82 0.51 11.24 0.07
CA GLY A 82 1.33 11.80 1.16
C GLY A 82 0.64 11.64 2.52
N ARG A 83 -0.64 11.99 2.61
CA ARG A 83 -1.42 11.80 3.83
C ARG A 83 -1.54 10.32 4.23
N HIS A 84 -1.76 9.43 3.26
CA HIS A 84 -1.84 8.00 3.52
C HIS A 84 -0.53 7.46 4.08
N LEU A 85 0.59 7.77 3.45
CA LEU A 85 1.92 7.34 3.90
C LEU A 85 2.26 7.85 5.30
N LEU A 86 1.99 9.13 5.60
CA LEU A 86 2.19 9.68 6.95
C LEU A 86 1.28 9.02 8.00
N ASN A 87 0.04 8.70 7.63
CA ASN A 87 -0.87 7.97 8.52
C ASN A 87 -0.39 6.54 8.80
N LEU A 88 0.20 5.88 7.81
CA LEU A 88 0.80 4.55 7.96
C LEU A 88 1.86 4.56 9.08
N PHE A 89 2.76 5.54 9.07
CA PHE A 89 3.80 5.70 10.09
C PHE A 89 3.29 6.26 11.42
N SER A 90 2.02 6.63 11.55
CA SER A 90 1.42 6.94 12.86
C SER A 90 1.18 5.71 13.71
N CYS A 91 1.18 4.52 13.11
CA CYS A 91 0.87 3.23 13.73
C CYS A 91 -0.49 3.21 14.46
N GLN A 92 -1.44 4.08 14.06
CA GLN A 92 -2.79 4.16 14.60
C GLN A 92 -3.75 3.38 13.69
N PHE A 93 -3.79 2.07 13.89
CA PHE A 93 -4.62 1.14 13.11
C PHE A 93 -5.98 0.94 13.76
N ASP A 94 -6.75 2.02 13.83
CA ASP A 94 -8.13 2.01 14.33
C ASP A 94 -9.15 1.64 13.23
N ALA A 95 -10.40 1.49 13.60
CA ALA A 95 -11.48 1.21 12.65
C ALA A 95 -11.59 2.28 11.55
N GLY A 96 -11.26 3.54 11.86
CA GLY A 96 -11.23 4.63 10.90
C GLY A 96 -10.11 4.48 9.87
N TYR A 97 -8.93 4.00 10.30
CA TYR A 97 -7.83 3.67 9.41
C TYR A 97 -8.24 2.60 8.40
N PHE A 98 -8.70 1.45 8.89
CA PHE A 98 -9.11 0.34 8.03
C PHE A 98 -10.25 0.69 7.08
N ALA A 99 -11.22 1.49 7.54
CA ALA A 99 -12.29 1.98 6.67
C ALA A 99 -11.78 2.91 5.55
N ARG A 100 -10.72 3.68 5.78
CA ARG A 100 -10.08 4.51 4.72
C ARG A 100 -9.34 3.65 3.72
N VAL A 101 -8.54 2.69 4.18
CA VAL A 101 -7.79 1.77 3.32
C VAL A 101 -8.72 0.95 2.43
N SER A 102 -9.78 0.37 3.01
CA SER A 102 -10.78 -0.38 2.25
C SER A 102 -11.48 0.48 1.18
N ARG A 103 -11.84 1.75 1.50
CA ARG A 103 -12.40 2.66 0.48
C ARG A 103 -11.42 2.96 -0.64
N MET A 104 -10.12 3.06 -0.34
CA MET A 104 -9.07 3.24 -1.34
C MET A 104 -8.97 2.02 -2.25
N GLY A 105 -8.97 0.80 -1.70
CA GLY A 105 -9.00 -0.44 -2.47
C GLY A 105 -10.22 -0.51 -3.41
N GLN A 106 -11.42 -0.18 -2.91
CA GLN A 106 -12.63 -0.11 -3.74
C GLN A 106 -12.54 0.96 -4.84
N ALA A 107 -11.86 2.08 -4.59
CA ALA A 107 -11.66 3.10 -5.63
C ALA A 107 -10.71 2.59 -6.72
N HIS A 108 -9.68 1.85 -6.38
CA HIS A 108 -8.77 1.20 -7.33
C HIS A 108 -9.52 0.16 -8.20
N GLU A 109 -10.34 -0.69 -7.58
CA GLU A 109 -11.17 -1.66 -8.28
C GLU A 109 -12.11 -0.97 -9.29
N LYS A 110 -12.81 0.08 -8.86
CA LYS A 110 -13.70 0.88 -9.72
C LYS A 110 -12.96 1.56 -10.87
N ALA A 111 -11.70 1.93 -10.66
CA ALA A 111 -10.84 2.50 -11.70
C ALA A 111 -10.24 1.44 -12.65
N GLY A 112 -10.55 0.16 -12.42
CA GLY A 112 -10.03 -0.95 -13.25
C GLY A 112 -8.56 -1.27 -12.96
N LEU A 113 -8.00 -0.85 -11.83
CA LEU A 113 -6.64 -1.18 -11.44
C LEU A 113 -6.59 -2.64 -10.94
N GLU A 114 -5.90 -3.48 -11.69
CA GLU A 114 -5.70 -4.88 -11.31
C GLU A 114 -4.75 -5.01 -10.10
N PRO A 115 -4.86 -6.09 -9.29
CA PRO A 115 -4.02 -6.31 -8.12
C PRO A 115 -2.51 -6.22 -8.38
N ARG A 116 -2.04 -6.60 -9.58
CA ARG A 116 -0.63 -6.51 -9.95
C ARG A 116 -0.09 -5.08 -9.92
N TRP A 117 -0.91 -4.08 -10.30
CA TRP A 117 -0.51 -2.67 -10.27
C TRP A 117 -0.38 -2.17 -8.84
N TYR A 118 -1.32 -2.56 -8.01
CA TYR A 118 -1.30 -2.25 -6.59
C TYR A 118 -0.06 -2.82 -5.89
N LEU A 119 0.24 -4.11 -6.12
CA LEU A 119 1.44 -4.76 -5.59
C LEU A 119 2.72 -4.10 -6.12
N GLY A 120 2.77 -3.74 -7.40
CA GLY A 120 3.90 -3.02 -7.99
C GLY A 120 4.12 -1.64 -7.35
N ALA A 121 3.04 -0.92 -7.06
CA ALA A 121 3.09 0.36 -6.36
C ALA A 121 3.68 0.23 -4.95
N TYR A 122 3.22 -0.74 -4.16
CA TYR A 122 3.78 -1.02 -2.83
C TYR A 122 5.25 -1.42 -2.89
N GLY A 123 5.64 -2.28 -3.83
CA GLY A 123 7.05 -2.65 -4.02
C GLY A 123 7.94 -1.44 -4.30
N HIS A 124 7.44 -0.47 -5.10
CA HIS A 124 8.18 0.75 -5.38
C HIS A 124 8.28 1.67 -4.15
N VAL A 125 7.20 1.86 -3.40
CA VAL A 125 7.22 2.62 -2.13
C VAL A 125 8.18 1.98 -1.13
N LEU A 126 8.15 0.65 -0.98
CA LEU A 126 9.09 -0.08 -0.11
C LEU A 126 10.55 0.18 -0.50
N LYS A 127 10.86 0.15 -1.81
CA LYS A 127 12.21 0.48 -2.29
C LYS A 127 12.65 1.86 -1.78
N ILE A 128 11.83 2.90 -1.99
CA ILE A 128 12.14 4.26 -1.56
C ILE A 128 12.33 4.34 -0.03
N LEU A 129 11.45 3.70 0.74
CA LEU A 129 11.53 3.68 2.20
C LEU A 129 12.79 2.96 2.70
N VAL A 130 13.22 1.88 2.04
CA VAL A 130 14.48 1.19 2.36
C VAL A 130 15.69 2.09 2.06
N GLU A 131 15.70 2.82 0.95
CA GLU A 131 16.75 3.78 0.63
C GLU A 131 16.85 4.89 1.71
N LEU A 132 15.72 5.43 2.16
CA LEU A 132 15.69 6.37 3.28
C LEU A 132 16.18 5.75 4.60
N ALA A 133 15.87 4.48 4.86
CA ALA A 133 16.35 3.78 6.04
C ALA A 133 17.87 3.57 6.00
N ILE A 134 18.44 3.28 4.83
CA ILE A 134 19.90 3.19 4.64
C ILE A 134 20.56 4.53 4.96
N GLU A 135 20.04 5.63 4.41
CA GLU A 135 20.55 6.98 4.71
C GLU A 135 20.46 7.33 6.20
N HIS A 136 19.33 6.96 6.84
CA HIS A 136 19.07 7.25 8.25
C HIS A 136 19.93 6.43 9.23
N CYS A 137 20.13 5.14 8.93
CA CYS A 137 20.86 4.24 9.82
C CYS A 137 22.38 4.28 9.62
N GLY A 138 22.87 4.79 8.45
CA GLY A 138 24.29 4.81 8.13
C GLY A 138 24.91 3.42 8.21
N ASP A 139 26.04 3.31 8.92
CA ASP A 139 26.82 2.07 9.03
C ASP A 139 26.25 1.09 10.10
N ASP A 140 25.15 1.43 10.78
CA ASP A 140 24.53 0.55 11.79
C ASP A 140 23.64 -0.50 11.10
N ALA A 141 24.24 -1.60 10.69
CA ALA A 141 23.56 -2.70 10.03
C ALA A 141 22.46 -3.36 10.89
N ALA A 142 22.62 -3.42 12.20
CA ALA A 142 21.62 -4.00 13.10
C ALA A 142 20.39 -3.10 13.17
N ARG A 143 20.59 -1.80 13.33
CA ARG A 143 19.51 -0.81 13.30
C ARG A 143 18.81 -0.77 11.94
N LEU A 144 19.56 -0.83 10.84
CA LEU A 144 19.00 -0.90 9.50
C LEU A 144 18.08 -2.10 9.33
N LEU A 145 18.54 -3.29 9.68
CA LEU A 145 17.73 -4.52 9.59
C LEU A 145 16.44 -4.40 10.42
N ALA A 146 16.53 -3.90 11.65
CA ALA A 146 15.38 -3.70 12.51
C ALA A 146 14.39 -2.68 11.94
N THR A 147 14.90 -1.55 11.42
CA THR A 147 14.07 -0.49 10.79
C THR A 147 13.37 -1.00 9.54
N VAL A 148 14.09 -1.70 8.65
CA VAL A 148 13.51 -2.29 7.44
C VAL A 148 12.45 -3.35 7.79
N SER A 149 12.70 -4.18 8.81
CA SER A 149 11.73 -5.16 9.29
C SER A 149 10.45 -4.48 9.82
N ALA A 150 10.60 -3.37 10.56
CA ALA A 150 9.48 -2.58 11.05
C ALA A 150 8.67 -1.93 9.90
N ILE A 151 9.36 -1.37 8.90
CA ILE A 151 8.73 -0.81 7.68
C ILE A 151 7.93 -1.90 6.95
N ASN A 152 8.53 -3.05 6.68
CA ASN A 152 7.84 -4.16 6.02
C ASN A 152 6.58 -4.55 6.80
N ARG A 153 6.68 -4.65 8.11
CA ARG A 153 5.56 -5.04 8.96
C ARG A 153 4.38 -4.08 8.87
N VAL A 154 4.61 -2.79 8.89
CA VAL A 154 3.54 -1.80 8.79
C VAL A 154 2.92 -1.77 7.40
N VAL A 155 3.73 -1.94 6.36
CA VAL A 155 3.26 -2.03 4.97
C VAL A 155 2.43 -3.30 4.73
N GLU A 156 2.81 -4.44 5.30
CA GLU A 156 2.02 -5.68 5.24
C GLU A 156 0.62 -5.51 5.83
N ILE A 157 0.50 -4.81 6.97
CA ILE A 157 -0.80 -4.52 7.60
C ILE A 157 -1.67 -3.69 6.66
N ASP A 158 -1.10 -2.69 6.02
CA ASP A 158 -1.80 -1.82 5.09
C ASP A 158 -2.26 -2.59 3.83
N MET A 159 -1.35 -3.33 3.21
CA MET A 159 -1.65 -4.15 2.03
C MET A 159 -2.74 -5.19 2.28
N ALA A 160 -2.75 -5.81 3.45
CA ALA A 160 -3.74 -6.81 3.80
C ALA A 160 -5.13 -6.21 4.09
N SER A 161 -5.21 -4.88 4.21
CA SER A 161 -6.42 -4.13 4.58
C SER A 161 -7.08 -3.44 3.38
N ALA A 162 -6.40 -3.39 2.24
CA ALA A 162 -6.86 -2.80 1.00
C ALA A 162 -7.61 -3.81 0.12
#